data_7e29b64ef64d2de4e135356222356692
#
_entry.id   7e29b64ef64d2de4e135356222356692
#
_cell.length_a   1.000
_cell.length_b   1.000
_cell.length_c   1.000
_cell.angle_alpha   90.00
_cell.angle_beta   90.00
_cell.angle_gamma   90.00
#
_symmetry.space_group_name_H-M   'P 1'
#
loop_
_entity.id
_entity.type
_entity.pdbx_description
1 polymer ?
#
loop_
_entity_poly.entity_id
_entity_poly.type
_entity_poly.pdbx_seq_one_letter_code
_entity_poly.pdbx_strand_id
1 'polypeptide(L)'
;MEQPKDIGTKTDLYKYRLESSKEALESAKILMNADSYKAANNRAYYAIFHAINAVHALNGVAYKRHKDALANFNKDYVKTEIFYVR
;
A
#
# COMPACT_ATOMS: atom_id res chain seq x y z
N MET A 1 17.26 0.01 -20.26
CA MET A 1 16.19 -0.94 -20.37
C MET A 1 14.87 -0.25 -20.61
N GLU A 2 14.15 -0.77 -21.50
CA GLU A 2 12.95 -0.10 -21.85
C GLU A 2 11.81 -0.39 -20.90
N GLN A 3 11.08 0.65 -20.56
CA GLN A 3 9.95 0.53 -19.69
C GLN A 3 8.81 -0.14 -20.44
N PRO A 4 8.26 -1.22 -19.91
CA PRO A 4 7.09 -1.81 -20.55
C PRO A 4 5.95 -0.81 -20.62
N LYS A 5 5.32 -0.73 -21.75
CA LYS A 5 4.29 0.26 -21.93
C LYS A 5 3.09 0.03 -21.06
N ASP A 6 2.77 -1.24 -20.82
CA ASP A 6 1.61 -1.58 -20.04
C ASP A 6 1.78 -1.25 -18.57
N ILE A 7 3.01 -1.00 -18.13
CA ILE A 7 3.21 -0.60 -16.74
C ILE A 7 2.63 0.78 -16.48
N GLY A 8 2.38 1.54 -17.54
CA GLY A 8 1.84 2.87 -17.39
C GLY A 8 0.35 2.91 -17.11
N THR A 9 -0.35 1.79 -17.23
CA THR A 9 -1.79 1.83 -17.02
C THR A 9 -2.11 1.82 -15.53
N LYS A 10 -3.27 2.38 -15.19
CA LYS A 10 -3.71 2.39 -13.80
C LYS A 10 -3.88 0.99 -13.26
N THR A 11 -4.42 0.09 -14.08
CA THR A 11 -4.63 -1.28 -13.66
C THR A 11 -3.32 -2.00 -13.38
N ASP A 12 -2.33 -1.78 -14.23
CA ASP A 12 -1.03 -2.43 -14.04
C ASP A 12 -0.34 -1.90 -12.79
N LEU A 13 -0.43 -0.61 -12.54
CA LEU A 13 0.16 -0.03 -11.36
C LEU A 13 -0.54 -0.54 -10.11
N TYR A 14 -1.85 -0.65 -10.16
CA TYR A 14 -2.62 -1.20 -9.06
C TYR A 14 -2.17 -2.62 -8.72
N LYS A 15 -2.04 -3.45 -9.76
CA LYS A 15 -1.62 -4.84 -9.54
C LYS A 15 -0.22 -4.92 -8.96
N TYR A 16 0.68 -4.08 -9.46
CA TYR A 16 2.04 -4.06 -8.96
C TYR A 16 2.08 -3.69 -7.49
N ARG A 17 1.32 -2.67 -7.12
CA ARG A 17 1.32 -2.23 -5.73
C ARG A 17 0.64 -3.23 -4.81
N LEU A 18 -0.39 -3.89 -5.30
CA LEU A 18 -1.07 -4.91 -4.52
C LEU A 18 -0.14 -6.09 -4.27
N GLU A 19 0.62 -6.47 -5.28
CA GLU A 19 1.57 -7.56 -5.13
C GLU A 19 2.67 -7.17 -4.13
N SER A 20 3.14 -5.93 -4.20
CA SER A 20 4.12 -5.43 -3.24
C SER A 20 3.58 -5.47 -1.82
N SER A 21 2.31 -5.15 -1.66
CA SER A 21 1.67 -5.21 -0.37
C SER A 21 1.66 -6.65 0.18
N LYS A 22 1.33 -7.61 -0.67
CA LYS A 22 1.32 -9.00 -0.26
C LYS A 22 2.70 -9.49 0.16
N GLU A 23 3.72 -9.10 -0.60
CA GLU A 23 5.09 -9.49 -0.27
C GLU A 23 5.53 -8.90 1.05
N ALA A 24 5.19 -7.64 1.30
CA ALA A 24 5.54 -7.01 2.55
C ALA A 24 4.83 -7.69 3.72
N LEU A 25 3.58 -8.09 3.52
CA LEU A 25 2.83 -8.78 4.57
C LEU A 25 3.43 -10.15 4.87
N GLU A 26 3.84 -10.86 3.83
CA GLU A 26 4.50 -12.15 4.02
C GLU A 26 5.79 -11.98 4.82
N SER A 27 6.58 -10.96 4.47
CA SER A 27 7.79 -10.66 5.22
C SER A 27 7.50 -10.36 6.68
N ALA A 28 6.43 -9.61 6.92
CA ALA A 28 6.05 -9.26 8.28
C ALA A 28 5.71 -10.51 9.09
N LYS A 29 5.02 -11.46 8.47
CA LYS A 29 4.67 -12.70 9.16
C LYS A 29 5.91 -13.51 9.53
N ILE A 30 6.84 -13.60 8.60
CA ILE A 30 8.07 -14.33 8.83
C ILE A 30 8.86 -13.70 9.97
N LEU A 31 8.96 -12.37 9.97
CA LEU A 31 9.69 -11.65 11.00
C LEU A 31 8.99 -11.75 12.36
N MET A 32 7.67 -11.76 12.35
CA MET A 32 6.93 -11.94 13.59
C MET A 32 7.22 -13.31 14.20
N ASN A 33 7.23 -14.33 13.36
CA ASN A 33 7.51 -15.68 13.84
C ASN A 33 8.95 -15.84 14.33
N ALA A 34 9.84 -14.97 13.88
CA ALA A 34 11.22 -14.97 14.32
C ALA A 34 11.45 -14.01 15.49
N ASP A 35 10.36 -13.49 16.06
CA ASP A 35 10.41 -12.56 17.18
C ASP A 35 11.11 -11.26 16.86
N SER A 36 11.20 -10.91 15.60
CA SER A 36 11.79 -9.64 15.17
C SER A 36 10.66 -8.61 15.04
N TYR A 37 10.12 -8.20 16.16
CA TYR A 37 8.89 -7.42 16.16
C TYR A 37 9.02 -6.04 15.53
N LYS A 38 10.14 -5.37 15.76
CA LYS A 38 10.32 -4.05 15.17
C LYS A 38 10.37 -4.13 13.64
N ALA A 39 11.12 -5.11 13.14
CA ALA A 39 11.20 -5.29 11.68
C ALA A 39 9.87 -5.76 11.12
N ALA A 40 9.16 -6.60 11.84
CA ALA A 40 7.84 -7.06 11.42
C ALA A 40 6.88 -5.86 11.32
N ASN A 41 6.95 -4.98 12.29
CA ASN A 41 6.09 -3.80 12.29
C ASN A 41 6.39 -2.91 11.08
N ASN A 42 7.66 -2.74 10.75
CA ASN A 42 8.03 -1.95 9.58
C ASN A 42 7.50 -2.56 8.30
N ARG A 43 7.59 -3.88 8.17
CA ARG A 43 7.08 -4.54 6.97
C ARG A 43 5.57 -4.45 6.88
N ALA A 44 4.90 -4.57 8.01
CA ALA A 44 3.45 -4.43 8.03
C ALA A 44 3.04 -3.03 7.62
N TYR A 45 3.78 -2.04 8.08
CA TYR A 45 3.52 -0.65 7.72
C TYR A 45 3.66 -0.46 6.20
N TYR A 46 4.69 -1.06 5.60
CA TYR A 46 4.86 -0.97 4.16
C TYR A 46 3.76 -1.69 3.42
N ALA A 47 3.27 -2.80 3.97
CA ALA A 47 2.15 -3.49 3.34
C ALA A 47 0.93 -2.58 3.26
N ILE A 48 0.65 -1.88 4.35
CA ILE A 48 -0.47 -0.95 4.38
C ILE A 48 -0.24 0.20 3.39
N PHE A 49 0.96 0.74 3.37
CA PHE A 49 1.29 1.83 2.47
C PHE A 49 1.08 1.43 1.00
N HIS A 50 1.54 0.24 0.63
CA HIS A 50 1.38 -0.23 -0.73
C HIS A 50 -0.08 -0.48 -1.07
N ALA A 51 -0.85 -1.00 -0.12
CA ALA A 51 -2.27 -1.24 -0.35
C ALA A 51 -3.01 0.08 -0.57
N ILE A 52 -2.70 1.10 0.23
CA ILE A 52 -3.32 2.40 0.08
C ILE A 52 -2.94 3.01 -1.26
N ASN A 53 -1.69 2.89 -1.65
CA ASN A 53 -1.26 3.40 -2.95
C ASN A 53 -1.88 2.64 -4.11
N ALA A 54 -2.21 1.36 -3.89
CA ALA A 54 -2.92 0.61 -4.92
C ALA A 54 -4.29 1.24 -5.20
N VAL A 55 -5.00 1.58 -4.13
CA VAL A 55 -6.30 2.22 -4.28
C VAL A 55 -6.16 3.57 -4.99
N HIS A 56 -5.17 4.36 -4.57
CA HIS A 56 -4.96 5.66 -5.18
C HIS A 56 -4.55 5.54 -6.64
N ALA A 57 -3.82 4.50 -6.99
CA ALA A 57 -3.40 4.30 -8.38
C ALA A 57 -4.59 4.13 -9.30
N LEU A 58 -5.63 3.46 -8.83
CA LEU A 58 -6.84 3.30 -9.63
C LEU A 58 -7.50 4.65 -9.90
N ASN A 59 -7.27 5.60 -9.04
CA ASN A 59 -7.83 6.95 -9.20
C ASN A 59 -6.84 7.92 -9.83
N GLY A 60 -5.68 7.42 -10.29
CA GLY A 60 -4.69 8.26 -10.93
C GLY A 60 -3.89 9.10 -9.97
N VAL A 61 -3.82 8.70 -8.70
CA VAL A 61 -3.12 9.46 -7.69
C VAL A 61 -1.97 8.64 -7.14
N ALA A 62 -0.85 9.30 -6.87
CA ALA A 62 0.31 8.65 -6.29
C ALA A 62 0.90 9.55 -5.23
N TYR A 63 1.30 8.95 -4.13
CA TYR A 63 1.93 9.68 -3.04
C TYR A 63 3.28 9.06 -2.75
N LYS A 64 4.26 9.91 -2.52
CA LYS A 64 5.62 9.44 -2.26
C LYS A 64 5.87 9.16 -0.80
N ARG A 65 5.14 9.80 0.08
CA ARG A 65 5.37 9.66 1.50
C ARG A 65 4.19 8.94 2.16
N HIS A 66 4.52 8.10 3.13
CA HIS A 66 3.49 7.39 3.88
C HIS A 66 2.49 8.33 4.53
N LYS A 67 3.00 9.43 5.05
CA LYS A 67 2.14 10.40 5.71
C LYS A 67 1.06 10.93 4.79
N ASP A 68 1.45 11.25 3.57
CA ASP A 68 0.50 11.81 2.61
C ASP A 68 -0.52 10.77 2.17
N ALA A 69 -0.07 9.54 1.96
CA ALA A 69 -0.97 8.47 1.55
C ALA A 69 -2.02 8.19 2.62
N LEU A 70 -1.58 8.12 3.87
CA LEU A 70 -2.49 7.84 4.97
C LEU A 70 -3.48 8.97 5.18
N ALA A 71 -3.00 10.22 5.10
CA ALA A 71 -3.87 11.36 5.31
C ALA A 71 -4.96 11.41 4.24
N ASN A 72 -4.60 11.14 3.00
CA ASN A 72 -5.58 11.19 1.92
C ASN A 72 -6.51 10.00 1.93
N PHE A 73 -6.02 8.83 2.32
CA PHE A 73 -6.89 7.69 2.44
C PHE A 73 -7.96 7.96 3.50
N ASN A 74 -7.55 8.51 4.63
CA ASN A 74 -8.47 8.84 5.69
C ASN A 74 -9.50 9.87 5.23
N LYS A 75 -9.04 10.88 4.51
CA LYS A 75 -9.91 11.95 4.04
C LYS A 75 -10.91 11.43 3.01
N ASP A 76 -10.44 10.60 2.07
CA ASP A 76 -11.28 10.23 0.94
C ASP A 76 -12.16 9.02 1.22
N TYR A 77 -11.73 8.14 2.10
CA TYR A 77 -12.45 6.88 2.28
C TYR A 77 -12.99 6.69 3.68
N VAL A 78 -12.25 7.10 4.68
CA VAL A 78 -12.72 6.92 6.06
C VAL A 78 -13.74 7.98 6.42
N LYS A 79 -13.41 9.24 6.15
CA LYS A 79 -14.30 10.34 6.53
C LYS A 79 -15.54 10.40 5.67
N THR A 80 -15.52 9.77 4.52
CA THR A 80 -16.72 9.71 3.68
C THR A 80 -17.58 8.52 4.01
N GLU A 81 -17.24 7.80 5.07
CA GLU A 81 -18.00 6.67 5.57
C GLU A 81 -17.88 5.40 4.73
N ILE A 82 -16.95 5.37 3.80
CA ILE A 82 -16.69 4.14 3.06
C ILE A 82 -16.08 3.12 4.00
N PHE A 83 -15.20 3.57 4.87
CA PHE A 83 -14.62 2.73 5.92
C PHE A 83 -14.91 3.39 7.26
N TYR A 84 -16.15 3.54 7.57
CA TYR A 84 -16.54 4.24 8.79
C TYR A 84 -16.24 3.37 10.01
N VAL A 85 -15.48 3.94 10.95
CA VAL A 85 -15.11 3.25 12.18
C VAL A 85 -15.43 4.16 13.37
N ARG A 86 -16.06 3.56 14.37
CA ARG A 86 -16.43 4.33 15.55
C ARG A 86 -15.31 4.34 16.57
#